data_de7b2c7e8135ffba38f494cbb1f42830
#
_entry.id   de7b2c7e8135ffba38f494cbb1f42830
#
_cell.length_a   1.000
_cell.length_b   1.000
_cell.length_c   1.000
_cell.angle_alpha   90.00
_cell.angle_beta   90.00
_cell.angle_gamma   90.00
#
_symmetry.space_group_name_H-M   'P 1'
#
loop_
_entity.id
_entity.type
_entity.pdbx_description
1 polymer ?
#
loop_
_entity_poly.entity_id
_entity_poly.type
_entity_poly.pdbx_seq_one_letter_code
_entity_poly.pdbx_strand_id
1 'polypeptide(L)'
;MGEEPHRWPPLKRILILVEGQTEERFIKDVVYPYLLGFNLAIIPTIVETKKLVGAPSHKGGGDFSKFKADVLDLLGDTHASAVTTLYDFYRFPKIPDLTDTIYQDIQQLETAIASVFNNKRFKPYLQRHEFEAFMFIEPELTAKTALQRNKAGAIEKHLKNFNNVEDINLDPTLAPSKRLASEIGNYNKPRLGAAITNELGIERLMRECPKFSLWVEWLKSHATK
;
A
#
# COMPACT_ATOMS: atom_id res chain seq x y z
N MET A 1 -24.32 -23.82 38.16
CA MET A 1 -23.45 -23.99 36.98
C MET A 1 -23.20 -22.56 36.46
N GLY A 2 -22.04 -22.00 36.77
CA GLY A 2 -21.67 -20.66 36.30
C GLY A 2 -21.24 -20.75 34.86
N GLU A 3 -21.87 -19.96 34.00
CA GLU A 3 -21.40 -19.78 32.64
C GLU A 3 -20.02 -19.15 32.69
N GLU A 4 -19.01 -19.83 32.14
CA GLU A 4 -17.70 -19.21 31.93
C GLU A 4 -17.88 -17.99 31.02
N PRO A 5 -17.27 -16.84 31.36
CA PRO A 5 -17.37 -15.67 30.52
C PRO A 5 -16.77 -15.99 29.14
N HIS A 6 -17.55 -15.74 28.09
CA HIS A 6 -17.11 -15.86 26.69
C HIS A 6 -15.84 -15.02 26.50
N ARG A 7 -14.68 -15.68 26.58
CA ARG A 7 -13.39 -15.07 26.30
C ARG A 7 -13.25 -14.99 24.78
N TRP A 8 -13.44 -13.82 24.21
CA TRP A 8 -13.09 -13.59 22.81
C TRP A 8 -11.64 -14.00 22.58
N PRO A 9 -11.33 -14.74 21.49
CA PRO A 9 -9.95 -15.05 21.19
C PRO A 9 -9.14 -13.76 21.05
N PRO A 10 -7.89 -13.73 21.55
CA PRO A 10 -7.07 -12.54 21.49
C PRO A 10 -6.85 -12.15 20.01
N LEU A 11 -6.97 -10.85 19.72
CA LEU A 11 -6.69 -10.29 18.40
C LEU A 11 -5.26 -10.63 17.98
N LYS A 12 -5.10 -11.24 16.81
CA LYS A 12 -3.77 -11.41 16.21
C LYS A 12 -3.31 -10.12 15.59
N ARG A 13 -2.08 -9.73 15.87
CA ARG A 13 -1.51 -8.47 15.37
C ARG A 13 -0.70 -8.71 14.10
N ILE A 14 -0.92 -7.87 13.10
CA ILE A 14 -0.11 -7.79 11.89
C ILE A 14 0.45 -6.38 11.80
N LEU A 15 1.76 -6.27 11.64
CA LEU A 15 2.45 -5.00 11.50
C LEU A 15 2.66 -4.71 10.01
N ILE A 16 2.37 -3.49 9.59
CA ILE A 16 2.53 -3.05 8.20
C ILE A 16 3.45 -1.85 8.15
N LEU A 17 4.61 -2.01 7.53
CA LEU A 17 5.48 -0.87 7.22
C LEU A 17 4.90 -0.14 6.01
N VAL A 18 4.65 1.16 6.15
CA VAL A 18 4.08 2.00 5.09
C VAL A 18 5.02 3.14 4.70
N GLU A 19 4.96 3.57 3.44
CA GLU A 19 5.85 4.61 2.92
C GLU A 19 5.52 6.00 3.49
N GLY A 20 4.24 6.29 3.72
CA GLY A 20 3.84 7.62 4.17
C GLY A 20 2.43 7.71 4.75
N GLN A 21 2.00 8.97 4.94
CA GLN A 21 0.72 9.30 5.58
C GLN A 21 -0.51 8.84 4.78
N THR A 22 -0.39 8.74 3.46
CA THR A 22 -1.49 8.29 2.59
C THR A 22 -1.79 6.82 2.86
N GLU A 23 -0.75 6.00 2.82
CA GLU A 23 -0.80 4.57 3.04
C GLU A 23 -1.20 4.26 4.48
N GLU A 24 -0.69 5.03 5.46
CA GLU A 24 -1.09 4.89 6.87
C GLU A 24 -2.59 5.13 7.06
N ARG A 25 -3.12 6.21 6.48
CA ARG A 25 -4.56 6.52 6.55
C ARG A 25 -5.38 5.44 5.88
N PHE A 26 -4.98 5.02 4.70
CA PHE A 26 -5.64 3.94 3.98
C PHE A 26 -5.74 2.65 4.80
N ILE A 27 -4.64 2.25 5.45
CA ILE A 27 -4.65 1.10 6.33
C ILE A 27 -5.62 1.31 7.50
N LYS A 28 -5.60 2.47 8.16
CA LYS A 28 -6.44 2.77 9.32
C LYS A 28 -7.92 2.87 8.98
N ASP A 29 -8.24 3.52 7.85
CA ASP A 29 -9.61 3.91 7.52
C ASP A 29 -10.34 2.86 6.67
N VAL A 30 -9.60 2.02 5.92
CA VAL A 30 -10.18 1.06 4.97
C VAL A 30 -9.84 -0.38 5.31
N VAL A 31 -8.54 -0.70 5.46
CA VAL A 31 -8.09 -2.10 5.61
C VAL A 31 -8.37 -2.61 7.03
N TYR A 32 -8.03 -1.82 8.04
CA TYR A 32 -8.18 -2.23 9.44
C TYR A 32 -9.63 -2.50 9.85
N PRO A 33 -10.62 -1.64 9.56
CA PRO A 33 -12.01 -1.91 9.91
C PRO A 33 -12.54 -3.23 9.32
N TYR A 34 -12.15 -3.53 8.09
CA TYR A 34 -12.51 -4.79 7.44
C TYR A 34 -11.88 -6.00 8.12
N LEU A 35 -10.58 -5.94 8.39
CA LEU A 35 -9.83 -7.07 8.98
C LEU A 35 -10.13 -7.27 10.46
N LEU A 36 -10.60 -6.23 11.15
CA LEU A 36 -11.08 -6.37 12.53
C LEU A 36 -12.24 -7.37 12.64
N GLY A 37 -13.11 -7.45 11.61
CA GLY A 37 -14.16 -8.46 11.52
C GLY A 37 -13.65 -9.92 11.45
N PHE A 38 -12.35 -10.11 11.20
CA PHE A 38 -11.66 -11.41 11.20
C PHE A 38 -10.77 -11.61 12.43
N ASN A 39 -10.94 -10.84 13.50
CA ASN A 39 -10.12 -10.84 14.70
C ASN A 39 -8.63 -10.52 14.44
N LEU A 40 -8.36 -9.65 13.48
CA LEU A 40 -7.02 -9.17 13.15
C LEU A 40 -6.88 -7.69 13.51
N ALA A 41 -5.86 -7.37 14.29
CA ALA A 41 -5.44 -6.01 14.57
C ALA A 41 -4.31 -5.63 13.62
N ILE A 42 -4.56 -4.66 12.73
CA ILE A 42 -3.60 -4.19 11.74
C ILE A 42 -2.98 -2.90 12.23
N ILE A 43 -1.66 -2.85 12.32
CA ILE A 43 -0.91 -1.72 12.88
C ILE A 43 0.03 -1.18 11.81
N PRO A 44 -0.32 -0.05 11.15
CA PRO A 44 0.59 0.61 10.23
C PRO A 44 1.67 1.37 11.00
N THR A 45 2.90 1.31 10.50
CA THR A 45 4.06 2.06 10.99
C THR A 45 4.68 2.80 9.82
N ILE A 46 4.74 4.13 9.91
CA ILE A 46 5.41 4.96 8.90
C ILE A 46 6.92 4.89 9.11
N VAL A 47 7.65 4.77 8.00
CA VAL A 47 9.10 4.99 8.03
C VAL A 47 9.41 6.40 8.51
N GLU A 48 10.01 6.52 9.67
CA GLU A 48 10.50 7.82 10.14
C GLU A 48 11.66 8.29 9.25
N THR A 49 11.36 9.11 8.24
CA THR A 49 12.37 9.93 7.62
C THR A 49 12.78 11.01 8.63
N LYS A 50 13.79 10.75 9.47
CA LYS A 50 14.44 11.83 10.22
C LYS A 50 14.96 12.83 9.18
N LYS A 51 14.26 13.94 9.01
CA LYS A 51 14.81 15.10 8.33
C LYS A 51 15.93 15.62 9.21
N LEU A 52 17.17 15.25 8.88
CA LEU A 52 18.32 15.99 9.36
C LEU A 52 18.15 17.41 8.81
N VAL A 53 17.95 18.36 9.73
CA VAL A 53 17.89 19.79 9.40
C VAL A 53 19.17 20.14 8.66
N GLY A 54 19.06 20.54 7.38
CA GLY A 54 20.19 20.94 6.54
C GLY A 54 20.69 19.94 5.48
N ALA A 55 20.15 18.74 5.40
CA ALA A 55 20.47 17.82 4.30
C ALA A 55 19.61 18.11 3.06
N PRO A 56 20.16 18.12 1.83
CA PRO A 56 19.38 18.26 0.61
C PRO A 56 18.38 17.11 0.52
N SER A 57 17.10 17.45 0.31
CA SER A 57 16.05 16.44 0.12
C SER A 57 16.30 15.70 -1.19
N HIS A 58 16.81 14.49 -1.15
CA HIS A 58 16.76 13.60 -2.29
C HIS A 58 15.29 13.21 -2.49
N LYS A 59 14.68 13.80 -3.50
CA LYS A 59 13.34 13.42 -3.98
C LYS A 59 13.43 12.04 -4.64
N GLY A 60 12.87 11.03 -3.98
CA GLY A 60 12.63 9.72 -4.56
C GLY A 60 13.64 8.64 -4.15
N GLY A 61 13.12 7.52 -3.68
CA GLY A 61 13.86 6.32 -3.30
C GLY A 61 14.56 6.47 -1.95
N GLY A 62 13.90 6.06 -0.87
CA GLY A 62 14.57 5.90 0.43
C GLY A 62 15.76 4.95 0.32
N ASP A 63 16.71 5.05 1.26
CA ASP A 63 17.80 4.11 1.36
C ASP A 63 17.28 2.72 1.76
N PHE A 64 17.63 1.67 1.01
CA PHE A 64 17.24 0.29 1.33
C PHE A 64 17.74 -0.15 2.72
N SER A 65 18.87 0.38 3.18
CA SER A 65 19.37 0.09 4.53
C SER A 65 18.38 0.51 5.61
N LYS A 66 17.71 1.65 5.40
CA LYS A 66 16.68 2.14 6.30
C LYS A 66 15.42 1.25 6.24
N PHE A 67 14.92 0.96 5.04
CA PHE A 67 13.82 0.01 4.85
C PHE A 67 14.09 -1.31 5.56
N LYS A 68 15.33 -1.84 5.40
CA LYS A 68 15.76 -3.07 6.05
C LYS A 68 15.76 -2.96 7.57
N ALA A 69 16.28 -1.86 8.12
CA ALA A 69 16.30 -1.61 9.56
C ALA A 69 14.86 -1.56 10.13
N ASP A 70 13.96 -0.81 9.47
CA ASP A 70 12.57 -0.66 9.92
C ASP A 70 11.81 -2.01 9.88
N VAL A 71 12.02 -2.83 8.84
CA VAL A 71 11.42 -4.19 8.78
C VAL A 71 11.98 -5.08 9.87
N LEU A 72 13.29 -5.04 10.15
CA LEU A 72 13.92 -5.82 11.21
C LEU A 72 13.39 -5.42 12.59
N ASP A 73 13.16 -4.14 12.81
CA ASP A 73 12.59 -3.62 14.06
C ASP A 73 11.18 -4.18 14.27
N LEU A 74 10.33 -4.13 13.25
CA LEU A 74 8.99 -4.73 13.30
C LEU A 74 9.04 -6.25 13.52
N LEU A 75 9.99 -6.95 12.91
CA LEU A 75 10.19 -8.39 13.11
C LEU A 75 10.69 -8.75 14.52
N GLY A 76 11.29 -7.78 15.22
CA GLY A 76 11.67 -7.87 16.64
C GLY A 76 10.46 -8.01 17.56
N ASP A 77 9.27 -7.54 17.17
CA ASP A 77 8.04 -7.82 17.93
C ASP A 77 7.63 -9.30 17.76
N THR A 78 7.95 -10.10 18.76
CA THR A 78 7.65 -11.55 18.77
C THR A 78 6.16 -11.86 18.95
N HIS A 79 5.36 -10.88 19.35
CA HIS A 79 3.91 -11.02 19.51
C HIS A 79 3.15 -10.71 18.23
N ALA A 80 3.79 -10.16 17.20
CA ALA A 80 3.19 -9.98 15.90
C ALA A 80 3.10 -11.32 15.16
N SER A 81 1.92 -11.64 14.63
CA SER A 81 1.69 -12.86 13.86
C SER A 81 2.36 -12.79 12.48
N ALA A 82 2.42 -11.60 11.90
CA ALA A 82 3.07 -11.33 10.63
C ALA A 82 3.53 -9.88 10.53
N VAL A 83 4.47 -9.66 9.63
CA VAL A 83 4.96 -8.34 9.20
C VAL A 83 4.84 -8.27 7.69
N THR A 84 4.36 -7.16 7.17
CA THR A 84 4.27 -6.90 5.72
C THR A 84 4.57 -5.44 5.41
N THR A 85 4.53 -5.08 4.14
CA THR A 85 4.75 -3.70 3.71
C THR A 85 3.58 -3.22 2.85
N LEU A 86 3.41 -1.92 2.71
CA LEU A 86 2.64 -1.26 1.66
C LEU A 86 3.50 -0.11 1.13
N TYR A 87 4.26 -0.41 0.09
CA TYR A 87 5.17 0.50 -0.58
C TYR A 87 4.85 0.58 -2.06
N ASP A 88 5.11 1.73 -2.67
CA ASP A 88 5.01 1.85 -4.12
C ASP A 88 6.11 1.02 -4.80
N PHE A 89 5.74 0.26 -5.83
CA PHE A 89 6.71 -0.43 -6.69
C PHE A 89 7.58 0.58 -7.46
N TYR A 90 6.97 1.67 -7.89
CA TYR A 90 7.67 2.73 -8.60
C TYR A 90 8.70 3.40 -7.69
N ARG A 91 9.97 3.37 -8.11
CA ARG A 91 11.10 3.92 -7.35
C ARG A 91 11.35 3.24 -5.99
N PHE A 92 11.02 1.96 -5.87
CA PHE A 92 11.45 1.21 -4.69
C PHE A 92 12.98 1.32 -4.50
N PRO A 93 13.48 1.45 -3.27
CA PRO A 93 14.90 1.59 -2.99
C PRO A 93 15.76 0.48 -3.60
N LYS A 94 16.92 0.85 -4.14
CA LYS A 94 17.86 -0.12 -4.72
C LYS A 94 18.43 -1.04 -3.64
N ILE A 95 18.26 -2.33 -3.83
CA ILE A 95 18.85 -3.38 -2.99
C ILE A 95 20.27 -3.62 -3.53
N PRO A 96 21.31 -3.57 -2.68
CA PRO A 96 22.69 -3.86 -3.10
C PRO A 96 22.77 -5.22 -3.83
N ASP A 97 23.64 -5.30 -4.81
CA ASP A 97 23.94 -6.52 -5.59
C ASP A 97 22.81 -7.10 -6.45
N LEU A 98 21.64 -6.43 -6.51
CA LEU A 98 20.58 -6.82 -7.45
C LEU A 98 20.70 -6.09 -8.80
N THR A 99 20.44 -6.84 -9.88
CA THR A 99 20.41 -6.29 -11.23
C THR A 99 19.16 -5.43 -11.48
N ASP A 100 19.27 -4.44 -12.35
CA ASP A 100 18.15 -3.54 -12.68
C ASP A 100 16.94 -4.26 -13.31
N THR A 101 17.15 -5.43 -13.90
CA THR A 101 16.06 -6.24 -14.48
C THR A 101 15.05 -6.71 -13.45
N ILE A 102 15.46 -6.94 -12.20
CA ILE A 102 14.56 -7.33 -11.09
C ILE A 102 13.55 -6.23 -10.77
N TYR A 103 13.92 -4.97 -10.96
CA TYR A 103 13.02 -3.82 -10.74
C TYR A 103 11.99 -3.58 -11.85
N GLN A 104 12.00 -4.43 -12.88
CA GLN A 104 10.99 -4.42 -13.94
C GLN A 104 9.84 -5.40 -13.67
N ASP A 105 10.04 -6.33 -12.73
CA ASP A 105 9.05 -7.34 -12.35
C ASP A 105 8.79 -7.28 -10.84
N ILE A 106 7.55 -6.94 -10.49
CA ILE A 106 7.13 -6.77 -9.11
C ILE A 106 7.23 -8.06 -8.29
N GLN A 107 6.96 -9.23 -8.91
CA GLN A 107 7.04 -10.51 -8.21
C GLN A 107 8.49 -10.91 -7.93
N GLN A 108 9.39 -10.67 -8.91
CA GLN A 108 10.82 -10.89 -8.71
C GLN A 108 11.38 -9.98 -7.62
N LEU A 109 10.98 -8.71 -7.59
CA LEU A 109 11.40 -7.79 -6.56
C LEU A 109 10.86 -8.17 -5.17
N GLU A 110 9.58 -8.52 -5.05
CA GLU A 110 9.01 -9.01 -3.78
C GLU A 110 9.72 -10.29 -3.30
N THR A 111 10.06 -11.20 -4.21
CA THR A 111 10.82 -12.41 -3.88
C THR A 111 12.22 -12.07 -3.40
N ALA A 112 12.91 -11.16 -4.06
CA ALA A 112 14.24 -10.70 -3.65
C ALA A 112 14.19 -10.01 -2.27
N ILE A 113 13.21 -9.14 -2.02
CA ILE A 113 13.00 -8.51 -0.72
C ILE A 113 12.76 -9.58 0.37
N ALA A 114 11.87 -10.54 0.13
CA ALA A 114 11.60 -11.61 1.09
C ALA A 114 12.87 -12.42 1.43
N SER A 115 13.70 -12.69 0.43
CA SER A 115 14.96 -13.44 0.59
C SER A 115 15.98 -12.71 1.47
N VAL A 116 16.01 -11.36 1.44
CA VAL A 116 16.91 -10.57 2.30
C VAL A 116 16.63 -10.81 3.79
N PHE A 117 15.37 -11.02 4.16
CA PHE A 117 14.97 -11.19 5.56
C PHE A 117 14.90 -12.66 5.97
N ASN A 118 14.66 -13.58 5.03
CA ASN A 118 14.53 -15.02 5.26
C ASN A 118 13.70 -15.36 6.52
N ASN A 119 12.55 -14.70 6.69
CA ASN A 119 11.70 -14.82 7.87
C ASN A 119 10.27 -15.21 7.43
N LYS A 120 9.78 -16.34 7.95
CA LYS A 120 8.45 -16.89 7.62
C LYS A 120 7.29 -15.96 7.99
N ARG A 121 7.49 -15.05 8.95
CA ARG A 121 6.49 -14.05 9.35
C ARG A 121 6.47 -12.84 8.43
N PHE A 122 7.45 -12.71 7.52
CA PHE A 122 7.56 -11.55 6.63
C PHE A 122 7.09 -11.88 5.23
N LYS A 123 6.18 -11.06 4.71
CA LYS A 123 5.81 -11.05 3.29
C LYS A 123 5.77 -9.61 2.81
N PRO A 124 6.68 -9.19 1.93
CA PRO A 124 6.60 -7.86 1.33
C PRO A 124 5.36 -7.77 0.43
N TYR A 125 4.76 -6.61 0.42
CA TYR A 125 3.78 -6.22 -0.57
C TYR A 125 4.17 -4.86 -1.14
N LEU A 126 4.30 -4.81 -2.44
CA LEU A 126 4.50 -3.58 -3.20
C LEU A 126 3.20 -3.26 -3.94
N GLN A 127 2.69 -2.05 -3.76
CA GLN A 127 1.58 -1.56 -4.57
C GLN A 127 2.04 -1.43 -6.02
N ARG A 128 1.27 -2.02 -6.94
CA ARG A 128 1.64 -2.00 -8.35
C ARG A 128 1.61 -0.57 -8.85
N HIS A 129 2.78 -0.10 -9.27
CA HIS A 129 3.12 1.25 -9.64
C HIS A 129 3.09 2.23 -8.46
N GLU A 130 1.95 2.84 -8.15
CA GLU A 130 1.76 3.84 -7.09
C GLU A 130 0.37 3.69 -6.46
N PHE A 131 0.21 4.18 -5.24
CA PHE A 131 -1.07 4.25 -4.54
C PHE A 131 -2.17 4.94 -5.37
N GLU A 132 -1.81 5.93 -6.16
CA GLU A 132 -2.73 6.68 -7.00
C GLU A 132 -3.46 5.84 -8.05
N ALA A 133 -3.02 4.62 -8.35
CA ALA A 133 -3.76 3.70 -9.20
C ALA A 133 -5.20 3.47 -8.69
N PHE A 134 -5.41 3.41 -7.37
CA PHE A 134 -6.73 3.26 -6.79
C PHE A 134 -7.70 4.42 -7.13
N MET A 135 -7.18 5.61 -7.38
CA MET A 135 -8.01 6.77 -7.72
C MET A 135 -8.61 6.69 -9.13
N PHE A 136 -8.13 5.76 -9.96
CA PHE A 136 -8.67 5.54 -11.30
C PHE A 136 -9.81 4.52 -11.33
N ILE A 137 -10.10 3.82 -10.22
CA ILE A 137 -11.20 2.84 -10.14
C ILE A 137 -12.55 3.48 -10.47
N GLU A 138 -12.74 4.71 -10.00
CA GLU A 138 -13.95 5.49 -10.28
C GLU A 138 -13.60 6.95 -10.62
N PRO A 139 -13.41 7.25 -11.91
CA PRO A 139 -13.04 8.59 -12.37
C PRO A 139 -14.03 9.69 -11.95
N GLU A 140 -15.33 9.38 -11.92
CA GLU A 140 -16.36 10.34 -11.48
C GLU A 140 -16.22 10.67 -9.99
N LEU A 141 -15.99 9.68 -9.14
CA LEU A 141 -15.75 9.87 -7.72
C LEU A 141 -14.49 10.71 -7.50
N THR A 142 -13.42 10.39 -8.21
CA THR A 142 -12.14 11.11 -8.12
C THR A 142 -12.29 12.57 -8.53
N ALA A 143 -12.93 12.84 -9.66
CA ALA A 143 -13.20 14.20 -10.13
C ALA A 143 -14.14 14.97 -9.19
N LYS A 144 -15.17 14.33 -8.66
CA LYS A 144 -16.09 14.89 -7.63
C LYS A 144 -15.32 15.27 -6.35
N THR A 145 -14.51 14.35 -5.84
CA THR A 145 -13.76 14.55 -4.59
C THR A 145 -12.66 15.62 -4.75
N ALA A 146 -12.08 15.73 -5.95
CA ALA A 146 -11.15 16.79 -6.32
C ALA A 146 -11.86 18.15 -6.59
N LEU A 147 -13.19 18.24 -6.48
CA LEU A 147 -14.00 19.42 -6.82
C LEU A 147 -13.88 19.84 -8.31
N GLN A 148 -13.63 18.89 -9.20
CA GLN A 148 -13.42 19.09 -10.63
C GLN A 148 -14.23 18.08 -11.46
N ARG A 149 -15.54 18.03 -11.25
CA ARG A 149 -16.46 17.03 -11.86
C ARG A 149 -16.36 16.94 -13.39
N ASN A 150 -16.04 18.04 -14.05
CA ASN A 150 -15.86 18.11 -15.52
C ASN A 150 -14.63 17.33 -15.99
N LYS A 151 -13.74 16.87 -15.08
CA LYS A 151 -12.53 16.13 -15.41
C LYS A 151 -12.71 14.60 -15.42
N ALA A 152 -13.87 14.08 -15.01
CA ALA A 152 -14.13 12.63 -14.96
C ALA A 152 -13.79 11.92 -16.27
N GLY A 153 -14.33 12.40 -17.40
CA GLY A 153 -14.04 11.80 -18.70
C GLY A 153 -12.59 11.92 -19.16
N ALA A 154 -11.84 12.91 -18.68
CA ALA A 154 -10.41 13.03 -18.96
C ALA A 154 -9.61 12.00 -18.16
N ILE A 155 -9.96 11.79 -16.88
CA ILE A 155 -9.36 10.74 -16.02
C ILE A 155 -9.65 9.36 -16.59
N GLU A 156 -10.91 9.09 -17.01
CA GLU A 156 -11.32 7.80 -17.59
C GLU A 156 -10.53 7.45 -18.87
N LYS A 157 -10.17 8.44 -19.70
CA LYS A 157 -9.39 8.19 -20.91
C LYS A 157 -8.04 7.53 -20.64
N HIS A 158 -7.46 7.71 -19.46
CA HIS A 158 -6.21 7.06 -19.08
C HIS A 158 -6.35 5.55 -18.90
N LEU A 159 -7.57 5.04 -18.71
CA LEU A 159 -7.84 3.61 -18.52
C LEU A 159 -8.02 2.84 -19.84
N LYS A 160 -8.29 3.51 -20.96
CA LYS A 160 -8.73 2.87 -22.22
C LYS A 160 -7.80 1.77 -22.77
N ASN A 161 -6.52 1.80 -22.41
CA ASN A 161 -5.51 0.86 -22.90
C ASN A 161 -5.07 -0.16 -21.84
N PHE A 162 -5.77 -0.26 -20.72
CA PHE A 162 -5.42 -1.14 -19.60
C PHE A 162 -6.59 -2.06 -19.26
N ASN A 163 -6.28 -3.30 -18.88
CA ASN A 163 -7.28 -4.29 -18.49
C ASN A 163 -7.83 -4.00 -17.09
N ASN A 164 -7.02 -3.44 -16.23
CA ASN A 164 -7.39 -3.04 -14.88
C ASN A 164 -6.53 -1.86 -14.41
N VAL A 165 -6.91 -1.25 -13.29
CA VAL A 165 -6.22 -0.05 -12.78
C VAL A 165 -4.82 -0.34 -12.28
N GLU A 166 -4.52 -1.58 -11.89
CA GLU A 166 -3.17 -1.97 -11.50
C GLU A 166 -2.19 -2.04 -12.68
N ASP A 167 -2.67 -2.02 -13.92
CA ASP A 167 -1.84 -2.04 -15.12
C ASP A 167 -1.56 -0.62 -15.69
N ILE A 168 -2.11 0.41 -15.05
CA ILE A 168 -2.18 1.78 -15.63
C ILE A 168 -0.83 2.42 -15.94
N ASN A 169 0.27 1.87 -15.44
CA ASN A 169 1.60 2.41 -15.70
C ASN A 169 2.57 1.35 -16.23
N LEU A 170 2.87 1.44 -17.51
CA LEU A 170 4.00 0.74 -18.13
C LEU A 170 5.18 1.68 -18.43
N ASP A 171 5.00 3.01 -18.25
CA ASP A 171 6.00 4.04 -18.54
C ASP A 171 6.25 4.91 -17.28
N PRO A 172 7.50 5.00 -16.78
CA PRO A 172 7.85 5.82 -15.62
C PRO A 172 7.54 7.31 -15.79
N THR A 173 7.42 7.81 -17.03
CA THR A 173 7.06 9.21 -17.32
C THR A 173 5.57 9.46 -17.17
N LEU A 174 4.76 8.41 -17.18
CA LEU A 174 3.30 8.42 -17.15
C LEU A 174 2.75 7.70 -15.89
N ALA A 175 3.47 7.80 -14.77
CA ALA A 175 3.04 7.26 -13.48
C ALA A 175 1.61 7.73 -13.10
N PRO A 176 0.81 6.93 -12.38
CA PRO A 176 -0.55 7.28 -11.97
C PRO A 176 -0.66 8.68 -11.36
N SER A 177 0.26 9.05 -10.47
CA SER A 177 0.31 10.39 -9.86
C SER A 177 0.48 11.51 -10.88
N LYS A 178 1.30 11.31 -11.92
CA LYS A 178 1.52 12.29 -12.98
C LYS A 178 0.31 12.41 -13.91
N ARG A 179 -0.32 11.29 -14.27
CA ARG A 179 -1.57 11.28 -15.04
C ARG A 179 -2.68 12.02 -14.30
N LEU A 180 -2.82 11.75 -13.01
CA LEU A 180 -3.82 12.42 -12.20
C LEU A 180 -3.52 13.93 -12.11
N ALA A 181 -2.28 14.30 -11.83
CA ALA A 181 -1.87 15.71 -11.75
C ALA A 181 -2.05 16.47 -13.08
N SER A 182 -1.90 15.82 -14.23
CA SER A 182 -2.17 16.47 -15.54
C SER A 182 -3.64 16.84 -15.72
N GLU A 183 -4.55 16.09 -15.10
CA GLU A 183 -5.99 16.36 -15.23
C GLU A 183 -6.53 17.28 -14.15
N ILE A 184 -6.16 17.07 -12.90
CA ILE A 184 -6.72 17.82 -11.76
C ILE A 184 -5.73 18.78 -11.10
N GLY A 185 -4.51 18.92 -11.63
CA GLY A 185 -3.48 19.80 -11.09
C GLY A 185 -2.88 19.29 -9.79
N ASN A 186 -2.32 20.21 -9.00
CA ASN A 186 -1.78 19.85 -7.69
C ASN A 186 -2.90 19.49 -6.71
N TYR A 187 -2.78 18.34 -6.08
CA TYR A 187 -3.74 17.85 -5.09
C TYR A 187 -3.02 17.37 -3.81
N ASN A 188 -3.77 17.40 -2.71
CA ASN A 188 -3.27 16.85 -1.46
C ASN A 188 -3.47 15.32 -1.46
N LYS A 189 -2.41 14.57 -1.80
CA LYS A 189 -2.43 13.10 -1.91
C LYS A 189 -3.03 12.42 -0.66
N PRO A 190 -2.56 12.71 0.57
CA PRO A 190 -3.11 12.07 1.78
C PRO A 190 -4.60 12.32 1.99
N ARG A 191 -5.09 13.51 1.66
CA ARG A 191 -6.52 13.86 1.82
C ARG A 191 -7.36 13.24 0.72
N LEU A 192 -6.96 13.40 -0.53
CA LEU A 192 -7.72 12.95 -1.69
C LEU A 192 -7.75 11.41 -1.75
N GLY A 193 -6.58 10.77 -1.61
CA GLY A 193 -6.46 9.33 -1.63
C GLY A 193 -7.27 8.65 -0.53
N ALA A 194 -7.16 9.13 0.72
CA ALA A 194 -7.93 8.60 1.82
C ALA A 194 -9.45 8.75 1.61
N ALA A 195 -9.92 9.91 1.14
CA ALA A 195 -11.33 10.15 0.90
C ALA A 195 -11.91 9.23 -0.20
N ILE A 196 -11.17 9.08 -1.31
CA ILE A 196 -11.61 8.23 -2.44
C ILE A 196 -11.61 6.75 -2.03
N THR A 197 -10.53 6.25 -1.45
CA THR A 197 -10.44 4.83 -1.08
C THR A 197 -11.42 4.44 0.01
N ASN A 198 -11.75 5.36 0.93
CA ASN A 198 -12.78 5.14 1.95
C ASN A 198 -14.19 5.07 1.32
N GLU A 199 -14.52 5.94 0.35
CA GLU A 199 -15.82 5.92 -0.33
C GLU A 199 -15.94 4.70 -1.27
N LEU A 200 -14.86 4.26 -1.92
CA LEU A 200 -14.82 3.01 -2.71
C LEU A 200 -15.06 1.77 -1.84
N GLY A 201 -14.50 1.76 -0.65
CA GLY A 201 -14.52 0.61 0.25
C GLY A 201 -13.61 -0.54 -0.21
N ILE A 202 -13.22 -1.39 0.75
CA ILE A 202 -12.23 -2.44 0.51
C ILE A 202 -12.69 -3.51 -0.48
N GLU A 203 -13.98 -3.85 -0.47
CA GLU A 203 -14.53 -4.90 -1.34
C GLU A 203 -14.45 -4.51 -2.82
N ARG A 204 -14.68 -3.23 -3.12
CA ARG A 204 -14.51 -2.72 -4.48
C ARG A 204 -13.05 -2.66 -4.88
N LEU A 205 -12.18 -2.22 -3.99
CA LEU A 205 -10.73 -2.24 -4.20
C LEU A 205 -10.23 -3.65 -4.51
N MET A 206 -10.65 -4.65 -3.75
CA MET A 206 -10.30 -6.05 -3.98
C MET A 206 -10.82 -6.58 -5.32
N ARG A 207 -12.02 -6.18 -5.72
CA ARG A 207 -12.61 -6.62 -7.00
C ARG A 207 -11.86 -6.04 -8.20
N GLU A 208 -11.47 -4.78 -8.13
CA GLU A 208 -10.84 -4.05 -9.25
C GLU A 208 -9.30 -4.19 -9.27
N CYS A 209 -8.69 -4.64 -8.17
CA CYS A 209 -7.24 -4.75 -7.97
C CYS A 209 -6.85 -6.16 -7.54
N PRO A 210 -6.59 -7.08 -8.49
CA PRO A 210 -6.32 -8.49 -8.17
C PRO A 210 -5.10 -8.70 -7.26
N LYS A 211 -4.02 -7.94 -7.45
CA LYS A 211 -2.82 -8.05 -6.61
C LYS A 211 -3.10 -7.58 -5.18
N PHE A 212 -3.81 -6.47 -5.03
CA PHE A 212 -4.26 -5.99 -3.73
C PHE A 212 -5.18 -7.02 -3.05
N SER A 213 -6.11 -7.61 -3.80
CA SER A 213 -7.00 -8.67 -3.29
C SER A 213 -6.21 -9.85 -2.72
N LEU A 214 -5.20 -10.35 -3.45
CA LEU A 214 -4.34 -11.45 -2.98
C LEU A 214 -3.60 -11.10 -1.69
N TRP A 215 -3.18 -9.85 -1.53
CA TRP A 215 -2.56 -9.39 -0.29
C TRP A 215 -3.54 -9.36 0.88
N VAL A 216 -4.75 -8.83 0.68
CA VAL A 216 -5.79 -8.83 1.72
C VAL A 216 -6.18 -10.26 2.13
N GLU A 217 -6.31 -11.18 1.17
CA GLU A 217 -6.58 -12.60 1.48
C GLU A 217 -5.41 -13.24 2.25
N TRP A 218 -4.18 -12.88 1.94
CA TRP A 218 -3.04 -13.32 2.73
C TRP A 218 -3.09 -12.77 4.17
N LEU A 219 -3.46 -11.50 4.37
CA LEU A 219 -3.69 -10.95 5.71
C LEU A 219 -4.76 -11.75 6.45
N LYS A 220 -5.90 -12.04 5.81
CA LYS A 220 -7.00 -12.85 6.38
C LYS A 220 -6.58 -14.27 6.74
N SER A 221 -5.61 -14.85 6.04
CA SER A 221 -5.12 -16.22 6.34
C SER A 221 -4.50 -16.34 7.74
N HIS A 222 -4.17 -15.22 8.38
CA HIS A 222 -3.66 -15.17 9.75
C HIS A 222 -4.78 -15.13 10.80
N ALA A 223 -6.04 -15.00 10.41
CA ALA A 223 -7.18 -15.06 11.32
C ALA A 223 -7.20 -16.37 12.11
N THR A 224 -7.68 -16.31 13.34
CA THR A 224 -7.92 -17.53 14.13
C THR A 224 -9.13 -18.25 13.53
N LYS A 225 -8.98 -19.52 13.21
CA LYS A 225 -10.11 -20.39 12.86
C LYS A 225 -10.98 -20.64 14.09
#